data_36de14786aded797582db9e006a09175
#
_entry.id   36de14786aded797582db9e006a09175
#
_cell.length_a   1.000
_cell.length_b   1.000
_cell.length_c   1.000
_cell.angle_alpha   90.00
_cell.angle_beta   90.00
_cell.angle_gamma   90.00
#
_symmetry.space_group_name_H-M   'P 1'
#
loop_
_entity.id
_entity.type
_entity.pdbx_description
1 polymer ?
#
loop_
_entity_poly.entity_id
_entity_poly.type
_entity_poly.pdbx_seq_one_letter_code
_entity_poly.pdbx_strand_id
1 'polypeptide(L)'
;MDISVSILDLKEDRFVKDIYNLEEADINSFHIDVMDGKFTESKNNIDNMYSKTSILNQVSIMKKDVHLMTYDLERNIDLFSFLEPDIITVHYEAIIKEYNLEKAKKEIQIQKIKEVMEYIRRKGIKARN
;
A
#
# COMPACT_ATOMS: atom_id res chain seq x y z
N MET A 1 22.51 -0.35 1.21
CA MET A 1 21.44 0.30 0.39
C MET A 1 20.21 -0.59 0.38
N ASP A 2 19.06 -0.01 0.72
CA ASP A 2 17.82 -0.76 0.68
C ASP A 2 17.18 -0.67 -0.70
N ILE A 3 16.90 -1.82 -1.30
CA ILE A 3 16.27 -1.90 -2.61
C ILE A 3 14.87 -2.47 -2.44
N SER A 4 13.88 -1.66 -2.79
CA SER A 4 12.48 -2.06 -2.80
C SER A 4 11.99 -2.12 -4.25
N VAL A 5 11.38 -3.22 -4.64
CA VAL A 5 10.95 -3.43 -6.02
C VAL A 5 9.43 -3.48 -6.10
N SER A 6 8.86 -2.67 -7.00
CA SER A 6 7.42 -2.69 -7.26
C SER A 6 7.04 -3.93 -8.05
N ILE A 7 5.95 -4.56 -7.63
CA ILE A 7 5.40 -5.72 -8.36
C ILE A 7 4.36 -5.30 -9.42
N LEU A 8 4.15 -3.99 -9.58
CA LEU A 8 3.10 -3.45 -10.45
C LEU A 8 3.17 -3.99 -11.88
N ASP A 9 4.37 -4.03 -12.46
CA ASP A 9 4.58 -4.40 -13.85
C ASP A 9 4.88 -5.89 -14.06
N LEU A 10 4.89 -6.69 -13.01
CA LEU A 10 5.12 -8.11 -13.14
C LEU A 10 3.91 -8.80 -13.75
N LYS A 11 4.14 -9.57 -14.82
CA LYS A 11 3.07 -10.26 -15.54
C LYS A 11 2.66 -11.56 -14.85
N GLU A 12 1.38 -11.90 -14.91
CA GLU A 12 0.84 -13.07 -14.22
C GLU A 12 1.53 -14.37 -14.61
N ASP A 13 1.81 -14.56 -15.89
CA ASP A 13 2.40 -15.80 -16.41
C ASP A 13 3.84 -16.02 -15.95
N ARG A 14 4.52 -14.99 -15.46
CA ARG A 14 5.91 -15.06 -15.00
C ARG A 14 6.08 -14.61 -13.55
N PHE A 15 4.99 -14.35 -12.87
CA PHE A 15 5.04 -13.68 -11.57
C PHE A 15 5.93 -14.41 -10.56
N VAL A 16 5.67 -15.70 -10.34
CA VAL A 16 6.43 -16.48 -9.35
C VAL A 16 7.91 -16.57 -9.73
N LYS A 17 8.20 -16.79 -11.00
CA LYS A 17 9.59 -16.86 -11.47
C LYS A 17 10.31 -15.54 -11.27
N ASP A 18 9.66 -14.43 -11.60
CA ASP A 18 10.24 -13.10 -11.43
C ASP A 18 10.49 -12.78 -9.95
N ILE A 19 9.59 -13.20 -9.06
CA ILE A 19 9.79 -13.04 -7.60
C ILE A 19 11.05 -13.78 -7.15
N TYR A 20 11.23 -15.03 -7.55
CA TYR A 20 12.44 -15.79 -7.19
C TYR A 20 13.72 -15.12 -7.73
N ASN A 21 13.67 -14.64 -8.97
CA ASN A 21 14.82 -13.97 -9.57
C ASN A 21 15.17 -12.68 -8.83
N LEU A 22 14.16 -11.92 -8.40
CA LEU A 22 14.37 -10.69 -7.65
C LEU A 22 14.96 -10.96 -6.26
N GLU A 23 14.51 -12.02 -5.59
CA GLU A 23 15.08 -12.40 -4.30
C GLU A 23 16.54 -12.80 -4.43
N GLU A 24 16.91 -13.50 -5.49
CA GLU A 24 18.31 -13.84 -5.76
C GLU A 24 19.18 -12.62 -6.06
N ALA A 25 18.57 -11.52 -6.51
CA ALA A 25 19.26 -10.27 -6.76
C ALA A 25 19.48 -9.42 -5.50
N ASP A 26 19.21 -9.98 -4.31
CA ASP A 26 19.43 -9.32 -3.01
C ASP A 26 18.60 -8.06 -2.80
N ILE A 27 17.36 -8.04 -3.26
CA ILE A 27 16.43 -6.96 -2.92
C ILE A 27 16.03 -7.07 -1.44
N ASN A 28 15.55 -5.97 -0.85
CA ASN A 28 15.21 -5.91 0.57
C ASN A 28 13.72 -6.05 0.84
N SER A 29 12.88 -5.60 -0.08
CA SER A 29 11.44 -5.60 0.10
C SER A 29 10.72 -5.50 -1.25
N PHE A 30 9.42 -5.82 -1.20
CA PHE A 30 8.53 -5.59 -2.33
C PHE A 30 7.62 -4.41 -2.04
N HIS A 31 7.38 -3.61 -3.06
CA HIS A 31 6.53 -2.44 -3.02
C HIS A 31 5.25 -2.72 -3.81
N ILE A 32 4.11 -2.52 -3.17
CA ILE A 32 2.83 -2.84 -3.75
C ILE A 32 2.07 -1.54 -3.99
N ASP A 33 2.08 -1.06 -5.24
CA ASP A 33 1.45 0.19 -5.64
C ASP A 33 -0.01 -0.04 -5.98
N VAL A 34 -0.91 0.49 -5.14
CA VAL A 34 -2.36 0.32 -5.26
C VAL A 34 -3.01 1.63 -5.69
N MET A 35 -3.78 1.59 -6.76
CA MET A 35 -4.43 2.76 -7.34
C MET A 35 -5.91 2.51 -7.53
N ASP A 36 -6.74 3.52 -7.19
CA ASP A 36 -8.20 3.41 -7.32
C ASP A 36 -8.75 4.07 -8.60
N GLY A 37 -7.89 4.72 -9.38
CA GLY A 37 -8.33 5.45 -10.56
C GLY A 37 -9.00 6.78 -10.27
N LYS A 38 -9.02 7.21 -9.00
CA LYS A 38 -9.65 8.46 -8.56
C LYS A 38 -8.66 9.41 -7.93
N PHE A 39 -7.82 8.92 -7.02
CA PHE A 39 -6.78 9.73 -6.39
C PHE A 39 -5.69 10.08 -7.40
N THR A 40 -5.36 9.15 -8.27
CA THR A 40 -4.46 9.36 -9.40
C THR A 40 -5.23 9.09 -10.69
N GLU A 41 -4.70 9.56 -11.82
CA GLU A 41 -5.30 9.31 -13.14
C GLU A 41 -5.03 7.90 -13.65
N SER A 42 -4.29 7.12 -12.90
CA SER A 42 -3.95 5.74 -13.24
C SER A 42 -5.18 4.84 -13.15
N LYS A 43 -5.16 3.76 -13.95
CA LYS A 43 -6.24 2.77 -13.93
C LYS A 43 -6.35 2.10 -12.57
N ASN A 44 -7.59 1.84 -12.12
CA ASN A 44 -7.85 1.08 -10.90
C ASN A 44 -7.22 -0.32 -11.00
N ASN A 45 -6.39 -0.67 -10.01
CA ASN A 45 -5.73 -1.97 -9.96
C ASN A 45 -5.93 -2.69 -8.61
N ILE A 46 -6.90 -2.25 -7.80
CA ILE A 46 -7.06 -2.76 -6.42
C ILE A 46 -7.17 -4.28 -6.41
N ASP A 47 -8.10 -4.84 -7.16
CA ASP A 47 -8.32 -6.29 -7.18
C ASP A 47 -7.11 -7.04 -7.72
N ASN A 48 -6.49 -6.52 -8.76
CA ASN A 48 -5.30 -7.14 -9.37
C ASN A 48 -4.13 -7.16 -8.38
N MET A 49 -3.88 -6.05 -7.69
CA MET A 49 -2.78 -5.96 -6.72
C MET A 49 -3.06 -6.79 -5.48
N TYR A 50 -4.33 -6.89 -5.06
CA TYR A 50 -4.70 -7.77 -3.97
C TYR A 50 -4.36 -9.24 -4.32
N SER A 51 -4.76 -9.68 -5.51
CA SER A 51 -4.47 -11.04 -5.98
C SER A 51 -2.97 -11.31 -6.09
N LYS A 52 -2.23 -10.39 -6.68
CA LYS A 52 -0.76 -10.52 -6.78
C LYS A 52 -0.11 -10.59 -5.41
N THR A 53 -0.55 -9.77 -4.46
CA THR A 53 0.02 -9.76 -3.11
C THR A 53 -0.31 -11.05 -2.36
N SER A 54 -1.49 -11.60 -2.58
CA SER A 54 -1.87 -12.90 -2.02
C SER A 54 -0.94 -14.00 -2.51
N ILE A 55 -0.63 -14.02 -3.81
CA ILE A 55 0.32 -14.98 -4.39
C ILE A 55 1.73 -14.73 -3.83
N LEU A 56 2.13 -13.47 -3.75
CA LEU A 56 3.43 -13.07 -3.21
C LEU A 56 3.63 -13.63 -1.79
N ASN A 57 2.60 -13.54 -0.96
CA ASN A 57 2.65 -14.06 0.41
C ASN A 57 2.87 -15.57 0.47
N GLN A 58 2.43 -16.29 -0.55
CA GLN A 58 2.61 -17.75 -0.62
C GLN A 58 4.03 -18.16 -1.00
N VAL A 59 4.74 -17.30 -1.72
CA VAL A 59 6.04 -17.65 -2.30
C VAL A 59 7.21 -16.86 -1.73
N SER A 60 6.96 -15.86 -0.90
CA SER A 60 8.00 -14.99 -0.35
C SER A 60 7.69 -14.58 1.08
N ILE A 61 8.74 -14.53 1.92
CA ILE A 61 8.67 -13.99 3.28
C ILE A 61 9.27 -12.60 3.37
N MET A 62 9.65 -12.01 2.25
CA MET A 62 10.22 -10.67 2.24
C MET A 62 9.24 -9.62 2.72
N LYS A 63 9.78 -8.51 3.24
CA LYS A 63 8.99 -7.37 3.68
C LYS A 63 8.18 -6.79 2.53
N LYS A 64 6.98 -6.34 2.83
CA LYS A 64 6.04 -5.77 1.87
C LYS A 64 5.54 -4.43 2.36
N ASP A 65 5.66 -3.42 1.51
CA ASP A 65 5.14 -2.09 1.75
C ASP A 65 3.98 -1.86 0.79
N VAL A 66 2.76 -1.76 1.32
CA VAL A 66 1.58 -1.46 0.53
C VAL A 66 1.42 0.05 0.46
N HIS A 67 1.53 0.60 -0.73
CA HIS A 67 1.43 2.03 -1.00
C HIS A 67 0.04 2.33 -1.57
N LEU A 68 -0.83 2.90 -0.75
CA LEU A 68 -2.21 3.20 -1.14
C LEU A 68 -2.32 4.58 -1.76
N MET A 69 -2.41 4.63 -3.09
CA MET A 69 -2.72 5.84 -3.84
C MET A 69 -4.22 5.86 -4.13
N THR A 70 -5.00 5.92 -3.04
CA THR A 70 -6.46 5.71 -3.11
C THR A 70 -7.19 6.59 -2.13
N TYR A 71 -8.45 6.86 -2.44
CA TYR A 71 -9.46 7.27 -1.46
C TYR A 71 -10.06 6.02 -0.79
N ASP A 72 -11.17 6.17 -0.11
CA ASP A 72 -11.83 5.09 0.63
C ASP A 72 -10.82 4.35 1.52
N LEU A 73 -10.10 5.15 2.30
CA LEU A 73 -8.91 4.70 3.01
C LEU A 73 -9.19 3.60 4.01
N GLU A 74 -10.23 3.73 4.82
CA GLU A 74 -10.53 2.74 5.83
C GLU A 74 -10.78 1.37 5.19
N ARG A 75 -11.57 1.33 4.12
CA ARG A 75 -11.86 0.09 3.40
C ARG A 75 -10.59 -0.51 2.79
N ASN A 76 -9.77 0.31 2.15
CA ASN A 76 -8.55 -0.18 1.50
C ASN A 76 -7.48 -0.58 2.50
N ILE A 77 -7.38 0.11 3.63
CA ILE A 77 -6.52 -0.30 4.74
C ILE A 77 -6.96 -1.66 5.27
N ASP A 78 -8.25 -1.84 5.52
CA ASP A 78 -8.77 -3.13 5.99
C ASP A 78 -8.48 -4.25 5.01
N LEU A 79 -8.73 -4.00 3.72
CA LEU A 79 -8.54 -4.98 2.66
C LEU A 79 -7.10 -5.48 2.64
N PHE A 80 -6.13 -4.57 2.55
CA PHE A 80 -4.72 -4.96 2.45
C PHE A 80 -4.12 -5.39 3.77
N SER A 81 -4.67 -4.92 4.91
CA SER A 81 -4.25 -5.41 6.23
C SER A 81 -4.48 -6.90 6.40
N PHE A 82 -5.51 -7.43 5.74
CA PHE A 82 -5.80 -8.86 5.75
C PHE A 82 -4.63 -9.69 5.20
N LEU A 83 -3.82 -9.11 4.33
CA LEU A 83 -2.64 -9.76 3.75
C LEU A 83 -1.37 -9.59 4.61
N GLU A 84 -1.50 -8.92 5.74
CA GLU A 84 -0.42 -8.74 6.73
C GLU A 84 0.87 -8.14 6.16
N PRO A 85 0.80 -6.98 5.46
CA PRO A 85 2.02 -6.32 5.02
C PRO A 85 2.80 -5.77 6.22
N ASP A 86 4.08 -5.51 6.04
CA ASP A 86 4.90 -4.90 7.08
C ASP A 86 4.62 -3.41 7.25
N ILE A 87 4.32 -2.74 6.13
CA ILE A 87 4.09 -1.31 6.10
C ILE A 87 2.87 -1.01 5.22
N ILE A 88 2.06 -0.05 5.64
CA ILE A 88 1.07 0.60 4.78
C ILE A 88 1.39 2.09 4.72
N THR A 89 1.58 2.58 3.50
CA THR A 89 1.84 3.99 3.22
C THR A 89 0.59 4.62 2.61
N VAL A 90 0.17 5.75 3.18
CA VAL A 90 -0.98 6.52 2.67
C VAL A 90 -0.54 7.95 2.36
N HIS A 91 -1.36 8.69 1.61
CA HIS A 91 -1.08 10.09 1.29
C HIS A 91 -1.96 11.01 2.11
N TYR A 92 -1.34 12.01 2.77
CA TYR A 92 -2.10 12.97 3.56
C TYR A 92 -3.09 13.75 2.67
N GLU A 93 -2.75 13.99 1.40
CA GLU A 93 -3.65 14.67 0.45
C GLU A 93 -4.95 13.88 0.27
N ALA A 94 -4.86 12.55 0.23
CA ALA A 94 -6.03 11.69 0.13
C ALA A 94 -6.88 11.78 1.40
N ILE A 95 -6.25 11.81 2.55
CA ILE A 95 -6.95 11.94 3.84
C ILE A 95 -7.72 13.25 3.91
N ILE A 96 -7.04 14.34 3.61
CA ILE A 96 -7.64 15.68 3.69
C ILE A 96 -8.83 15.80 2.74
N LYS A 97 -8.71 15.32 1.52
CA LYS A 97 -9.78 15.41 0.53
C LYS A 97 -10.94 14.49 0.86
N GLU A 98 -10.66 13.25 1.26
CA GLU A 98 -11.72 12.28 1.57
C GLU A 98 -12.62 12.77 2.71
N TYR A 99 -12.03 13.40 3.73
CA TYR A 99 -12.77 13.88 4.90
C TYR A 99 -13.16 15.37 4.80
N ASN A 100 -13.04 15.95 3.61
CA ASN A 100 -13.44 17.36 3.32
C ASN A 100 -12.77 18.38 4.23
N LEU A 101 -11.46 18.21 4.44
CA LEU A 101 -10.69 19.05 5.36
C LEU A 101 -9.80 20.07 4.66
N GLU A 102 -9.97 20.32 3.35
CA GLU A 102 -9.11 21.27 2.61
C GLU A 102 -9.14 22.67 3.21
N LYS A 103 -10.29 23.08 3.75
CA LYS A 103 -10.47 24.41 4.35
C LYS A 103 -10.41 24.39 5.87
N ALA A 104 -10.12 23.23 6.46
CA ALA A 104 -10.05 23.11 7.91
C ALA A 104 -8.73 23.69 8.45
N LYS A 105 -8.74 24.03 9.75
CA LYS A 105 -7.53 24.45 10.44
C LYS A 105 -6.49 23.34 10.40
N LYS A 106 -5.22 23.71 10.39
CA LYS A 106 -4.12 22.76 10.30
C LYS A 106 -4.15 21.73 11.44
N GLU A 107 -4.52 22.14 12.65
CA GLU A 107 -4.61 21.24 13.79
C GLU A 107 -5.64 20.14 13.55
N ILE A 108 -6.77 20.47 12.90
CA ILE A 108 -7.81 19.50 12.58
C ILE A 108 -7.32 18.54 11.52
N GLN A 109 -6.62 19.04 10.49
CA GLN A 109 -6.02 18.21 9.46
C GLN A 109 -5.01 17.23 10.05
N ILE A 110 -4.11 17.71 10.90
CA ILE A 110 -3.10 16.88 11.55
C ILE A 110 -3.75 15.83 12.44
N GLN A 111 -4.79 16.20 13.17
CA GLN A 111 -5.49 15.24 14.04
C GLN A 111 -6.09 14.10 13.23
N LYS A 112 -6.68 14.39 12.07
CA LYS A 112 -7.24 13.34 11.21
C LYS A 112 -6.16 12.44 10.62
N ILE A 113 -5.05 13.02 10.22
CA ILE A 113 -3.91 12.24 9.75
C ILE A 113 -3.44 11.26 10.84
N LYS A 114 -3.30 11.75 12.07
CA LYS A 114 -2.92 10.90 13.21
C LYS A 114 -3.91 9.78 13.45
N GLU A 115 -5.21 10.05 13.33
CA GLU A 115 -6.25 9.03 13.50
C GLU A 115 -6.12 7.93 12.44
N VAL A 116 -5.88 8.29 11.19
CA VAL A 116 -5.71 7.30 10.12
C VAL A 116 -4.44 6.48 10.35
N MET A 117 -3.34 7.12 10.73
CA MET A 117 -2.10 6.42 11.02
C MET A 117 -2.26 5.45 12.18
N GLU A 118 -2.98 5.86 13.24
CA GLU A 118 -3.27 5.02 14.40
C GLU A 118 -4.16 3.83 14.01
N TYR A 119 -5.11 4.05 13.11
CA TYR A 119 -5.97 2.98 12.58
C TYR A 119 -5.12 1.86 11.96
N ILE A 120 -4.09 2.23 11.19
CA ILE A 120 -3.16 1.27 10.61
C ILE A 120 -2.36 0.56 11.71
N ARG A 121 -1.83 1.31 12.67
CA ARG A 121 -0.99 0.77 13.74
C ARG A 121 -1.72 -0.22 14.64
N ARG A 122 -3.02 -0.02 14.85
CA ARG A 122 -3.83 -0.94 15.65
C ARG A 122 -3.93 -2.33 15.03
N LYS A 123 -3.64 -2.45 13.74
CA LYS A 123 -3.62 -3.74 13.05
C LYS A 123 -2.26 -4.42 13.15
N GLY A 124 -1.32 -3.84 13.90
CA GLY A 124 0.03 -4.36 14.02
C GLY A 124 0.93 -4.05 12.83
N ILE A 125 0.56 -3.07 12.03
CA ILE A 125 1.25 -2.71 10.80
C ILE A 125 1.91 -1.33 10.98
N LYS A 126 3.12 -1.15 10.45
CA LYS A 126 3.78 0.14 10.48
C LYS A 126 3.08 1.09 9.50
N ALA A 127 2.74 2.28 10.01
CA ALA A 127 2.08 3.30 9.20
C ALA A 127 3.10 4.30 8.68
N ARG A 128 2.97 4.67 7.41
CA ARG A 128 3.83 5.65 6.76
C ARG A 128 2.98 6.62 5.95
N ASN A 129 3.46 7.85 5.88
CA ASN A 129 2.78 8.93 5.16
C ASN A 129 3.73 9.55 4.14
#